data_e5174ba24dfe0d2a28e6778b18b164b9
#
_entry.id   e5174ba24dfe0d2a28e6778b18b164b9
#
_cell.length_a   1.000
_cell.length_b   1.000
_cell.length_c   1.000
_cell.angle_alpha   90.00
_cell.angle_beta   90.00
_cell.angle_gamma   90.00
#
_symmetry.space_group_name_H-M   'P 1'
#
loop_
_entity.id
_entity.type
_entity.pdbx_description
1 polymer ?
#
loop_
_entity_poly.entity_id
_entity_poly.type
_entity_poly.pdbx_seq_one_letter_code
_entity_poly.pdbx_strand_id
1 'polypeptide(L)'
;MVLRDLGGRSRVAALAAVAALVLGPVLAGCGDDEGSPSTTSPPAASVPPAASDGPADPAAAKAEITRNWKAFFDPKTPVNEKAKLLENGAEMMPVLAAFAGDRNAAMTSATVKTVEFTSPTGANVTYDLVVGGTPALPDTKGTAVQQNDVWKVSVKTLCGLVELSGANVPGC
;
A
#
# COMPACT_ATOMS: atom_id res chain seq x y z
N MET A 1 47.51 -10.32 14.68
CA MET A 1 48.10 -11.11 13.59
C MET A 1 46.96 -11.57 12.72
N VAL A 2 46.84 -11.05 11.71
CA VAL A 2 46.97 -11.04 10.29
C VAL A 2 45.71 -10.44 9.64
N LEU A 3 45.88 -9.28 9.01
CA LEU A 3 45.09 -8.67 7.97
C LEU A 3 45.01 -9.59 6.73
N ARG A 4 43.91 -9.49 6.01
CA ARG A 4 43.81 -9.52 4.52
C ARG A 4 42.38 -9.21 4.15
N ASP A 5 42.02 -8.07 3.62
CA ASP A 5 42.39 -7.35 2.40
C ASP A 5 42.01 -8.08 1.10
N LEU A 6 41.50 -7.26 0.17
CA LEU A 6 41.16 -7.47 -1.23
C LEU A 6 39.64 -7.53 -1.45
N GLY A 7 38.98 -6.54 -1.99
CA GLY A 7 39.37 -5.78 -3.17
C GLY A 7 38.62 -6.35 -4.38
N GLY A 8 37.53 -5.72 -4.76
CA GLY A 8 36.78 -6.07 -5.95
C GLY A 8 36.03 -4.86 -6.51
N ARG A 9 36.78 -3.93 -7.12
CA ARG A 9 36.25 -2.94 -8.05
C ARG A 9 35.83 -3.68 -9.32
N SER A 10 34.59 -3.54 -9.72
CA SER A 10 34.22 -3.78 -11.12
C SER A 10 33.40 -2.61 -11.62
N ARG A 11 34.11 -1.81 -12.43
CA ARG A 11 33.60 -0.85 -13.38
C ARG A 11 33.14 -1.63 -14.62
N VAL A 12 32.00 -1.31 -15.15
CA VAL A 12 31.67 -1.34 -16.59
C VAL A 12 30.48 -0.37 -16.71
N ALA A 13 30.58 0.86 -17.21
CA ALA A 13 30.75 1.30 -18.58
C ALA A 13 29.49 1.00 -19.40
N ALA A 14 28.64 2.04 -19.55
CA ALA A 14 28.33 2.80 -20.74
C ALA A 14 27.90 2.00 -21.98
N LEU A 15 26.75 2.39 -22.54
CA LEU A 15 26.45 2.61 -23.99
C LEU A 15 24.97 3.03 -24.04
N ALA A 16 24.65 4.29 -24.34
CA ALA A 16 24.59 4.91 -25.66
C ALA A 16 23.24 4.66 -26.36
N ALA A 17 22.41 5.69 -26.31
CA ALA A 17 21.65 6.35 -27.36
C ALA A 17 21.10 5.53 -28.54
N VAL A 18 19.78 5.64 -28.78
CA VAL A 18 19.22 5.91 -30.12
C VAL A 18 17.97 6.77 -29.99
N ALA A 19 18.05 7.97 -30.50
CA ALA A 19 16.93 8.84 -30.81
C ALA A 19 16.32 8.38 -32.16
N ALA A 20 15.01 8.25 -32.18
CA ALA A 20 14.25 8.17 -33.42
C ALA A 20 13.14 9.21 -33.41
N LEU A 21 13.44 10.34 -34.04
CA LEU A 21 12.49 11.36 -34.48
C LEU A 21 11.73 10.79 -35.71
N VAL A 22 10.43 10.66 -35.58
CA VAL A 22 9.53 10.51 -36.72
C VAL A 22 8.63 11.73 -36.80
N LEU A 23 8.97 12.63 -37.71
CA LEU A 23 8.11 13.68 -38.22
C LEU A 23 7.10 13.05 -39.18
N GLY A 24 5.84 13.13 -38.92
CA GLY A 24 4.76 12.86 -39.87
C GLY A 24 4.07 14.15 -40.30
N PRO A 25 3.64 14.28 -41.56
CA PRO A 25 3.31 15.54 -42.20
C PRO A 25 1.89 16.03 -41.86
N VAL A 26 1.80 17.34 -41.73
CA VAL A 26 0.60 18.17 -41.71
C VAL A 26 -0.05 18.14 -43.09
N LEU A 27 -1.31 17.74 -43.20
CA LEU A 27 -2.17 18.01 -44.33
C LEU A 27 -3.13 19.12 -43.97
N ALA A 28 -2.84 20.30 -44.44
CA ALA A 28 -3.74 21.42 -44.49
C ALA A 28 -4.71 21.16 -45.65
N GLY A 29 -6.02 21.12 -45.32
CA GLY A 29 -7.10 21.11 -46.28
C GLY A 29 -8.00 22.30 -45.95
N CYS A 30 -7.79 23.42 -46.67
CA CYS A 30 -8.82 24.46 -46.82
C CYS A 30 -9.84 24.01 -47.89
N GLY A 31 -11.07 24.05 -47.54
CA GLY A 31 -12.20 23.95 -48.45
C GLY A 31 -13.31 24.87 -47.96
N ASP A 32 -13.41 26.04 -48.60
CA ASP A 32 -14.61 26.91 -48.56
C ASP A 32 -15.75 26.18 -49.22
N ASP A 33 -16.89 26.08 -48.57
CA ASP A 33 -18.20 26.18 -49.23
C ASP A 33 -19.30 26.53 -48.22
N GLU A 34 -20.12 27.51 -48.61
CA GLU A 34 -21.29 28.01 -47.93
C GLU A 34 -22.39 26.94 -47.81
N GLY A 35 -23.00 26.85 -46.66
CA GLY A 35 -24.20 26.03 -46.50
C GLY A 35 -24.56 25.79 -45.04
N SER A 36 -25.24 26.77 -44.41
CA SER A 36 -25.85 26.53 -43.11
C SER A 36 -27.00 25.51 -43.26
N PRO A 37 -26.98 24.48 -42.45
CA PRO A 37 -28.12 24.21 -41.61
C PRO A 37 -27.70 23.90 -40.15
N SER A 38 -28.44 24.48 -39.25
CA SER A 38 -28.41 24.24 -37.81
C SER A 38 -28.43 22.74 -37.50
N THR A 39 -27.28 22.19 -37.26
CA THR A 39 -27.19 20.85 -36.69
C THR A 39 -27.20 21.00 -35.19
N THR A 40 -28.35 20.75 -34.59
CA THR A 40 -28.50 20.48 -33.15
C THR A 40 -27.48 19.41 -32.76
N SER A 41 -26.43 19.79 -32.05
CA SER A 41 -25.51 18.85 -31.42
C SER A 41 -26.32 17.92 -30.52
N PRO A 42 -26.16 16.59 -30.64
CA PRO A 42 -26.76 15.70 -29.67
C PRO A 42 -26.21 16.05 -28.28
N PRO A 43 -27.03 15.98 -27.22
CA PRO A 43 -26.52 16.17 -25.86
C PRO A 43 -25.41 15.16 -25.64
N ALA A 44 -24.23 15.66 -25.20
CA ALA A 44 -23.11 14.81 -24.79
C ALA A 44 -23.66 13.81 -23.77
N ALA A 45 -23.68 12.54 -24.15
CA ALA A 45 -24.00 11.48 -23.22
C ALA A 45 -22.99 11.58 -22.06
N SER A 46 -23.51 11.92 -20.89
CA SER A 46 -22.72 11.87 -19.65
C SER A 46 -22.23 10.43 -19.49
N VAL A 47 -20.95 10.20 -19.79
CA VAL A 47 -20.31 8.92 -19.49
C VAL A 47 -20.45 8.72 -17.99
N PRO A 48 -21.09 7.65 -17.51
CA PRO A 48 -21.13 7.36 -16.08
C PRO A 48 -19.69 7.35 -15.57
N PRO A 49 -19.39 7.94 -14.39
CA PRO A 49 -18.06 7.79 -13.79
C PRO A 49 -17.74 6.31 -13.75
N ALA A 50 -16.57 5.92 -14.28
CA ALA A 50 -16.09 4.57 -14.17
C ALA A 50 -16.18 4.19 -12.68
N ALA A 51 -16.84 3.06 -12.38
CA ALA A 51 -16.98 2.56 -11.03
C ALA A 51 -15.56 2.50 -10.43
N SER A 52 -15.31 3.32 -9.41
CA SER A 52 -14.02 3.32 -8.73
C SER A 52 -13.84 1.95 -8.10
N ASP A 53 -12.77 1.24 -8.40
CA ASP A 53 -12.43 -0.06 -7.79
C ASP A 53 -12.12 0.08 -6.28
N GLY A 54 -12.57 1.13 -5.64
CA GLY A 54 -12.34 1.50 -4.25
C GLY A 54 -13.61 1.73 -3.43
N PRO A 55 -13.47 2.03 -2.14
CA PRO A 55 -14.58 2.33 -1.24
C PRO A 55 -15.32 3.60 -1.65
N ALA A 56 -16.55 3.76 -1.17
CA ALA A 56 -17.42 4.90 -1.48
C ALA A 56 -16.79 6.27 -1.10
N ASP A 57 -16.04 6.31 -0.01
CA ASP A 57 -15.22 7.46 0.41
C ASP A 57 -13.75 7.04 0.59
N PRO A 58 -12.93 7.15 -0.47
CA PRO A 58 -11.52 6.77 -0.40
C PRO A 58 -10.70 7.63 0.57
N ALA A 59 -11.07 8.89 0.79
CA ALA A 59 -10.32 9.77 1.69
C ALA A 59 -10.55 9.38 3.16
N ALA A 60 -11.80 9.16 3.54
CA ALA A 60 -12.15 8.69 4.88
C ALA A 60 -11.56 7.30 5.15
N ALA A 61 -11.65 6.38 4.19
CA ALA A 61 -11.07 5.04 4.30
C ALA A 61 -9.55 5.06 4.49
N LYS A 62 -8.80 5.87 3.72
CA LYS A 62 -7.35 6.06 3.92
C LYS A 62 -7.02 6.60 5.30
N ALA A 63 -7.77 7.59 5.76
CA ALA A 63 -7.59 8.16 7.09
C ALA A 63 -7.84 7.12 8.18
N GLU A 64 -8.87 6.31 8.04
CA GLU A 64 -9.21 5.23 8.99
C GLU A 64 -8.13 4.14 8.98
N ILE A 65 -7.73 3.62 7.82
CA ILE A 65 -6.65 2.64 7.68
C ILE A 65 -5.39 3.16 8.39
N THR A 66 -5.02 4.41 8.14
CA THR A 66 -3.81 5.01 8.74
C THR A 66 -3.90 5.07 10.27
N ARG A 67 -5.04 5.47 10.83
CA ARG A 67 -5.25 5.49 12.29
C ARG A 67 -5.20 4.09 12.89
N ASN A 68 -5.93 3.16 12.29
CA ASN A 68 -6.06 1.79 12.78
C ASN A 68 -4.73 1.03 12.68
N TRP A 69 -3.96 1.28 11.61
CA TRP A 69 -2.60 0.75 11.45
C TRP A 69 -1.67 1.21 12.58
N LYS A 70 -1.64 2.53 12.82
CA LYS A 70 -0.85 3.09 13.92
C LYS A 70 -1.26 2.52 15.27
N ALA A 71 -2.56 2.44 15.55
CA ALA A 71 -3.06 1.91 16.80
C ALA A 71 -2.75 0.41 16.97
N PHE A 72 -2.83 -0.37 15.90
CA PHE A 72 -2.50 -1.79 15.94
C PHE A 72 -1.04 -2.04 16.33
N PHE A 73 -0.11 -1.25 15.79
CA PHE A 73 1.32 -1.37 16.08
C PHE A 73 1.78 -0.56 17.30
N ASP A 74 0.92 0.27 17.89
CA ASP A 74 1.28 1.01 19.11
C ASP A 74 1.41 0.05 20.30
N PRO A 75 2.57 0.00 21.00
CA PRO A 75 2.75 -0.86 22.16
C PRO A 75 1.83 -0.53 23.34
N LYS A 76 1.27 0.69 23.38
CA LYS A 76 0.35 1.12 24.41
C LYS A 76 -1.09 0.62 24.17
N THR A 77 -1.41 0.17 22.97
CA THR A 77 -2.73 -0.37 22.65
C THR A 77 -2.89 -1.76 23.29
N PRO A 78 -3.89 -1.95 24.16
CA PRO A 78 -4.16 -3.26 24.78
C PRO A 78 -4.46 -4.34 23.75
N VAL A 79 -4.14 -5.60 24.06
CA VAL A 79 -4.30 -6.75 23.15
C VAL A 79 -5.76 -6.89 22.68
N ASN A 80 -6.74 -6.70 23.54
CA ASN A 80 -8.16 -6.74 23.18
C ASN A 80 -8.57 -5.63 22.21
N GLU A 81 -7.96 -4.45 22.29
CA GLU A 81 -8.19 -3.38 21.32
C GLU A 81 -7.48 -3.68 20.00
N LYS A 82 -6.27 -4.22 20.04
CA LYS A 82 -5.59 -4.71 18.82
C LYS A 82 -6.40 -5.76 18.08
N ALA A 83 -7.07 -6.66 18.80
CA ALA A 83 -7.95 -7.66 18.20
C ALA A 83 -9.12 -7.02 17.42
N LYS A 84 -9.65 -5.89 17.87
CA LYS A 84 -10.70 -5.16 17.11
C LYS A 84 -10.18 -4.57 15.80
N LEU A 85 -8.89 -4.27 15.74
CA LEU A 85 -8.20 -3.68 14.59
C LEU A 85 -7.57 -4.73 13.66
N LEU A 86 -7.72 -6.01 13.97
CA LEU A 86 -7.23 -7.14 13.18
C LEU A 86 -8.40 -7.89 12.55
N GLU A 87 -8.23 -8.31 11.31
CA GLU A 87 -9.11 -9.25 10.64
C GLU A 87 -9.25 -10.52 11.48
N ASN A 88 -10.49 -10.97 11.73
CA ASN A 88 -10.78 -12.14 12.58
C ASN A 88 -10.05 -12.11 13.94
N GLY A 89 -9.89 -10.91 14.52
CA GLY A 89 -9.04 -10.70 15.68
C GLY A 89 -9.41 -11.51 16.91
N ALA A 90 -10.69 -11.92 17.06
CA ALA A 90 -11.09 -12.83 18.13
C ALA A 90 -10.42 -14.20 18.02
N GLU A 91 -10.32 -14.72 16.80
CA GLU A 91 -9.65 -16.00 16.51
C GLU A 91 -8.14 -15.89 16.61
N MET A 92 -7.60 -14.69 16.36
CA MET A 92 -6.17 -14.37 16.41
C MET A 92 -5.67 -13.98 17.81
N MET A 93 -6.52 -14.02 18.84
CA MET A 93 -6.12 -13.70 20.23
C MET A 93 -4.90 -14.49 20.72
N PRO A 94 -4.75 -15.79 20.45
CA PRO A 94 -3.55 -16.53 20.87
C PRO A 94 -2.28 -15.99 20.24
N VAL A 95 -2.33 -15.60 18.95
CA VAL A 95 -1.20 -15.00 18.22
C VAL A 95 -0.84 -13.64 18.82
N LEU A 96 -1.85 -12.78 19.05
CA LEU A 96 -1.67 -11.47 19.65
C LEU A 96 -1.09 -11.56 21.07
N ALA A 97 -1.53 -12.55 21.87
CA ALA A 97 -1.03 -12.77 23.21
C ALA A 97 0.44 -13.23 23.20
N ALA A 98 0.83 -14.07 22.24
CA ALA A 98 2.23 -14.48 22.07
C ALA A 98 3.14 -13.28 21.78
N PHE A 99 2.67 -12.33 20.96
CA PHE A 99 3.41 -11.10 20.68
C PHE A 99 3.44 -10.10 21.85
N ALA A 100 2.40 -10.06 22.68
CA ALA A 100 2.35 -9.13 23.80
C ALA A 100 3.50 -9.30 24.81
N GLY A 101 4.09 -10.48 24.87
CA GLY A 101 5.26 -10.79 25.71
C GLY A 101 6.63 -10.53 25.04
N ASP A 102 6.64 -10.22 23.75
CA ASP A 102 7.88 -9.99 23.01
C ASP A 102 8.41 -8.56 23.25
N ARG A 103 9.71 -8.45 23.57
CA ARG A 103 10.36 -7.16 23.85
C ARG A 103 10.39 -6.23 22.63
N ASN A 104 10.55 -6.79 21.43
CA ASN A 104 10.55 -6.00 20.21
C ASN A 104 9.16 -5.48 19.91
N ALA A 105 8.12 -6.30 20.12
CA ALA A 105 6.74 -5.86 20.00
C ALA A 105 6.40 -4.69 20.95
N ALA A 106 6.96 -4.70 22.15
CA ALA A 106 6.78 -3.60 23.13
C ALA A 106 7.46 -2.28 22.73
N MET A 107 8.30 -2.28 21.69
CA MET A 107 8.99 -1.10 21.15
C MET A 107 8.64 -0.82 19.69
N THR A 108 7.66 -1.55 19.15
CA THR A 108 7.29 -1.48 17.74
C THR A 108 6.24 -0.41 17.49
N SER A 109 6.41 0.35 16.42
CA SER A 109 5.41 1.27 15.88
C SER A 109 5.41 1.20 14.36
N ALA A 110 4.36 1.71 13.71
CA ALA A 110 4.28 1.76 12.26
C ALA A 110 3.98 3.18 11.76
N THR A 111 4.61 3.53 10.64
CA THR A 111 4.32 4.75 9.89
C THR A 111 3.80 4.39 8.51
N VAL A 112 2.53 4.65 8.24
CA VAL A 112 1.92 4.41 6.93
C VAL A 112 2.42 5.44 5.93
N LYS A 113 2.88 4.98 4.77
CA LYS A 113 3.33 5.80 3.64
C LYS A 113 2.27 5.92 2.56
N THR A 114 1.77 4.79 2.08
CA THR A 114 0.75 4.77 1.01
C THR A 114 -0.36 3.78 1.33
N VAL A 115 -1.55 4.09 0.83
CA VAL A 115 -2.71 3.20 0.83
C VAL A 115 -3.28 3.21 -0.59
N GLU A 116 -3.34 2.04 -1.19
CA GLU A 116 -3.83 1.81 -2.56
C GLU A 116 -4.99 0.81 -2.51
N PHE A 117 -6.19 1.25 -2.86
CA PHE A 117 -7.35 0.37 -2.86
C PHE A 117 -7.27 -0.64 -4.00
N THR A 118 -7.58 -1.88 -3.68
CA THR A 118 -7.64 -3.00 -4.63
C THR A 118 -9.08 -3.47 -4.86
N SER A 119 -10.00 -3.03 -4.00
CA SER A 119 -11.43 -3.31 -4.06
C SER A 119 -12.18 -2.35 -3.12
N PRO A 120 -13.52 -2.32 -3.13
CA PRO A 120 -14.29 -1.56 -2.16
C PRO A 120 -13.98 -1.89 -0.69
N THR A 121 -13.48 -3.10 -0.41
CA THR A 121 -13.20 -3.61 0.94
C THR A 121 -11.75 -4.06 1.15
N GLY A 122 -10.85 -3.78 0.21
CA GLY A 122 -9.46 -4.20 0.27
C GLY A 122 -8.49 -3.09 -0.13
N ALA A 123 -7.33 -3.04 0.52
CA ALA A 123 -6.25 -2.11 0.19
C ALA A 123 -4.87 -2.70 0.44
N ASN A 124 -3.91 -2.33 -0.41
CA ASN A 124 -2.49 -2.49 -0.14
C ASN A 124 -2.00 -1.32 0.69
N VAL A 125 -1.18 -1.59 1.69
CA VAL A 125 -0.60 -0.60 2.59
C VAL A 125 0.92 -0.73 2.56
N THR A 126 1.61 0.38 2.25
CA THR A 126 3.05 0.47 2.39
C THR A 126 3.36 1.25 3.67
N TYR A 127 4.21 0.71 4.52
CA TYR A 127 4.53 1.31 5.81
C TYR A 127 5.97 0.99 6.23
N ASP A 128 6.51 1.83 7.10
CA ASP A 128 7.75 1.53 7.80
C ASP A 128 7.41 0.92 9.16
N LEU A 129 8.05 -0.19 9.50
CA LEU A 129 8.02 -0.74 10.84
C LEU A 129 9.24 -0.20 11.60
N VAL A 130 8.99 0.41 12.74
CA VAL A 130 9.99 1.06 13.58
C VAL A 130 10.08 0.28 14.89
N VAL A 131 11.29 -0.09 15.31
CA VAL A 131 11.57 -0.77 16.59
C VAL A 131 12.55 0.08 17.39
N GLY A 132 12.17 0.46 18.60
CA GLY A 132 13.02 1.29 19.45
C GLY A 132 13.36 2.67 18.85
N GLY A 133 12.50 3.22 18.01
CA GLY A 133 12.73 4.50 17.32
C GLY A 133 13.57 4.41 16.04
N THR A 134 14.06 3.22 15.68
CA THR A 134 14.85 3.00 14.46
C THR A 134 14.02 2.23 13.42
N PRO A 135 14.01 2.66 12.15
CA PRO A 135 13.37 1.88 11.07
C PRO A 135 14.00 0.49 10.96
N ALA A 136 13.23 -0.54 11.31
CA ALA A 136 13.67 -1.93 11.24
C ALA A 136 13.33 -2.55 9.89
N LEU A 137 12.13 -2.26 9.37
CA LEU A 137 11.65 -2.73 8.08
C LEU A 137 11.03 -1.54 7.31
N PRO A 138 11.81 -0.85 6.49
CA PRO A 138 11.29 0.22 5.62
C PRO A 138 10.50 -0.36 4.45
N ASP A 139 9.55 0.41 3.93
CA ASP A 139 8.73 0.10 2.75
C ASP A 139 8.06 -1.29 2.79
N THR A 140 7.73 -1.75 3.98
CA THR A 140 7.06 -3.03 4.21
C THR A 140 5.67 -3.02 3.56
N LYS A 141 5.31 -4.13 2.96
CA LYS A 141 4.01 -4.32 2.32
C LYS A 141 3.07 -5.09 3.23
N GLY A 142 1.88 -4.57 3.37
CA GLY A 142 0.78 -5.23 4.06
C GLY A 142 -0.53 -5.01 3.34
N THR A 143 -1.60 -5.59 3.85
CA THR A 143 -2.95 -5.44 3.32
C THR A 143 -3.93 -5.06 4.43
N ALA A 144 -4.85 -4.16 4.11
CA ALA A 144 -6.00 -3.84 4.93
C ALA A 144 -7.26 -4.45 4.32
N VAL A 145 -8.18 -4.85 5.18
CA VAL A 145 -9.50 -5.36 4.80
C VAL A 145 -10.58 -4.63 5.59
N GLN A 146 -11.72 -4.38 4.96
CA GLN A 146 -12.89 -3.88 5.67
C GLN A 146 -13.71 -5.06 6.17
N GLN A 147 -13.94 -5.13 7.47
CA GLN A 147 -14.73 -6.16 8.12
C GLN A 147 -15.63 -5.51 9.18
N ASN A 148 -16.96 -5.72 9.07
CA ASN A 148 -17.96 -5.09 9.94
C ASN A 148 -17.83 -3.55 9.95
N ASP A 149 -17.73 -2.96 8.75
CA ASP A 149 -17.59 -1.51 8.50
C ASP A 149 -16.35 -0.86 9.14
N VAL A 150 -15.36 -1.64 9.56
CA VAL A 150 -14.08 -1.18 10.12
C VAL A 150 -12.93 -1.65 9.23
N TRP A 151 -12.03 -0.74 8.86
CA TRP A 151 -10.79 -1.08 8.19
C TRP A 151 -9.77 -1.65 9.18
N LYS A 152 -9.31 -2.85 8.91
CA LYS A 152 -8.46 -3.65 9.80
C LYS A 152 -7.17 -4.06 9.12
N VAL A 153 -6.13 -4.32 9.90
CA VAL A 153 -4.93 -5.05 9.45
C VAL A 153 -5.35 -6.46 9.08
N SER A 154 -4.90 -6.98 7.94
CA SER A 154 -5.24 -8.35 7.56
C SER A 154 -4.44 -9.39 8.37
N VAL A 155 -5.01 -10.57 8.54
CA VAL A 155 -4.30 -11.74 9.09
C VAL A 155 -3.04 -12.04 8.29
N LYS A 156 -3.12 -11.92 6.96
CA LYS A 156 -1.96 -12.08 6.07
C LYS A 156 -0.80 -11.16 6.44
N THR A 157 -1.07 -9.90 6.78
CA THR A 157 -0.03 -8.95 7.20
C THR A 157 0.60 -9.36 8.52
N LEU A 158 -0.23 -9.73 9.51
CA LEU A 158 0.28 -10.18 10.80
C LEU A 158 1.15 -11.43 10.64
N CYS A 159 0.66 -12.44 9.93
CA CYS A 159 1.37 -13.70 9.73
C CYS A 159 2.67 -13.51 8.93
N GLY A 160 2.69 -12.62 7.95
CA GLY A 160 3.93 -12.27 7.25
C GLY A 160 5.00 -11.67 8.18
N LEU A 161 4.60 -10.86 9.18
CA LEU A 161 5.53 -10.34 10.19
C LEU A 161 6.00 -11.43 11.16
N VAL A 162 5.12 -12.37 11.52
CA VAL A 162 5.48 -13.56 12.32
C VAL A 162 6.55 -14.37 11.62
N GLU A 163 6.37 -14.68 10.36
CA GLU A 163 7.33 -15.41 9.54
C GLU A 163 8.68 -14.68 9.46
N LEU A 164 8.66 -13.35 9.24
CA LEU A 164 9.88 -12.53 9.22
C LEU A 164 10.61 -12.51 10.55
N SER A 165 9.91 -12.64 11.67
CA SER A 165 10.53 -12.73 13.00
C SER A 165 11.15 -14.10 13.29
N GLY A 166 10.93 -15.09 12.43
CA GLY A 166 11.35 -16.48 12.63
C GLY A 166 10.54 -17.22 13.70
N ALA A 167 9.49 -16.62 14.22
CA ALA A 167 8.60 -17.26 15.18
C ALA A 167 7.66 -18.24 14.48
N ASN A 168 7.46 -19.40 15.10
CA ASN A 168 6.44 -20.35 14.66
C ASN A 168 5.27 -20.23 15.64
N VAL A 169 4.23 -19.51 15.21
CA VAL A 169 3.05 -19.25 16.04
C VAL A 169 1.85 -19.99 15.44
N PRO A 170 1.21 -20.90 16.18
CA PRO A 170 0.01 -21.59 15.73
C PRO A 170 -1.10 -20.58 15.39
N GLY A 171 -1.67 -20.72 14.19
CA GLY A 171 -2.68 -19.77 13.68
C GLY A 171 -2.16 -18.85 12.57
N CYS A 172 -0.85 -18.82 12.40
CA CYS A 172 -0.16 -18.32 11.23
C CYS A 172 0.48 -19.47 10.45
#